data_96cd4b3c5a159f335f89bc098aa768aa
#
_entry.id   96cd4b3c5a159f335f89bc098aa768aa
#
_cell.length_a   1.000
_cell.length_b   1.000
_cell.length_c   1.000
_cell.angle_alpha   90.00
_cell.angle_beta   90.00
_cell.angle_gamma   90.00
#
_symmetry.space_group_name_H-M   'P 1'
#
loop_
_entity.id
_entity.type
_entity.pdbx_description
1 polymer ?
#
loop_
_entity_poly.entity_id
_entity_poly.type
_entity_poly.pdbx_seq_one_letter_code
_entity_poly.pdbx_strand_id
1 'polypeptide(L)'
;MKLAVQIMGLVNLVAFTGLAAVALRQWRIRRDAAGAWAAASFAAIGVVVLVAEALPDEPDSFFEQAVERLDLIVLLLFPYLLYRFTVAFDPPSRRLSRIVDSATTLLVVWTLALPNLPDEGESRPGWFTAYVLAFVLHWTLLSVVVAWRLWRAGRGEPGVSRRRMQMLSFAASAITIAIILVAFLPDAGRGVDLAAQVIVLLSVVGFLLGLAPPYIVRILWRRREQEQLQRAVGSLMALATHEGEVAERVLEPMAAIVGARSVALRDEAGELVGSHGPDGPDLEAGGELLAVDVPGGGTLSVRTGRYAPFFGDEELRLLRTLGALTGLALDRARLFAHERTTRLALEHADALKSDFVALAAHELRSPVATAGGIAETLTRRRGELSEEQRLELENAMDTQMVRLAALVDQLLDLSRLDADAVAIEPERFHVRARVEQLVATAVGGIAGGVEVAIDPGLEAAADPVAFDRIVTNLVTNALRYGRPPIVVDARQTDRHFRLSVEDRGVGVPTEFVPDLFERFTRSSDARERATGTGLGLAIARSYAHAHRGELLYEPALPRGARFQLVLPAVLEVGLQAGL
;
A
#
# COMPACT_ATOMS: atom_id res chain seq x y z
N MET A 1 -52.64 2.34 -41.90
CA MET A 1 -51.87 1.21 -41.40
C MET A 1 -50.76 0.77 -42.37
N LYS A 2 -51.03 0.60 -43.71
CA LYS A 2 -49.96 0.28 -44.70
C LYS A 2 -48.80 1.28 -44.64
N LEU A 3 -49.07 2.58 -44.62
CA LEU A 3 -48.05 3.62 -44.53
C LEU A 3 -47.20 3.52 -43.22
N ALA A 4 -47.84 3.17 -42.09
CA ALA A 4 -47.12 3.01 -40.82
C ALA A 4 -46.17 1.80 -40.83
N VAL A 5 -46.54 0.70 -41.46
CA VAL A 5 -45.71 -0.49 -41.60
C VAL A 5 -44.53 -0.17 -42.53
N GLN A 6 -44.75 0.53 -43.65
CA GLN A 6 -43.66 0.94 -44.56
C GLN A 6 -42.67 1.92 -43.93
N ILE A 7 -43.18 2.94 -43.19
CA ILE A 7 -42.34 3.89 -42.46
C ILE A 7 -41.48 3.13 -41.42
N MET A 8 -42.08 2.17 -40.70
CA MET A 8 -41.39 1.41 -39.70
C MET A 8 -40.32 0.48 -40.32
N GLY A 9 -40.61 -0.12 -41.49
CA GLY A 9 -39.60 -0.90 -42.25
C GLY A 9 -38.39 -0.04 -42.61
N LEU A 10 -38.63 1.16 -43.16
CA LEU A 10 -37.54 2.09 -43.48
C LEU A 10 -36.76 2.53 -42.22
N VAL A 11 -37.44 2.78 -41.10
CA VAL A 11 -36.78 3.09 -39.82
C VAL A 11 -35.92 1.93 -39.35
N ASN A 12 -36.40 0.69 -39.44
CA ASN A 12 -35.62 -0.50 -39.09
C ASN A 12 -34.40 -0.68 -39.99
N LEU A 13 -34.53 -0.45 -41.32
CA LEU A 13 -33.41 -0.50 -42.26
C LEU A 13 -32.33 0.52 -41.87
N VAL A 14 -32.70 1.78 -41.63
CA VAL A 14 -31.74 2.79 -41.22
C VAL A 14 -31.07 2.43 -39.87
N ALA A 15 -31.87 1.90 -38.96
CA ALA A 15 -31.42 1.54 -37.62
C ALA A 15 -30.41 0.35 -37.65
N PHE A 16 -30.69 -0.71 -38.42
CA PHE A 16 -29.73 -1.84 -38.55
C PHE A 16 -28.51 -1.48 -39.35
N THR A 17 -28.63 -0.67 -40.40
CA THR A 17 -27.48 -0.15 -41.15
C THR A 17 -26.57 0.70 -40.25
N GLY A 18 -27.16 1.56 -39.44
CA GLY A 18 -26.46 2.35 -38.43
C GLY A 18 -25.75 1.48 -37.40
N LEU A 19 -26.44 0.42 -36.90
CA LEU A 19 -25.86 -0.51 -35.94
C LEU A 19 -24.68 -1.31 -36.55
N ALA A 20 -24.83 -1.77 -37.79
CA ALA A 20 -23.77 -2.46 -38.54
C ALA A 20 -22.55 -1.53 -38.75
N ALA A 21 -22.77 -0.27 -39.11
CA ALA A 21 -21.71 0.74 -39.26
C ALA A 21 -20.97 1.00 -37.94
N VAL A 22 -21.71 1.11 -36.82
CA VAL A 22 -21.10 1.26 -35.47
C VAL A 22 -20.27 0.03 -35.09
N ALA A 23 -20.81 -1.17 -35.29
CA ALA A 23 -20.12 -2.42 -34.99
C ALA A 23 -18.84 -2.59 -35.86
N LEU A 24 -18.93 -2.28 -37.16
CA LEU A 24 -17.80 -2.31 -38.10
C LEU A 24 -16.71 -1.29 -37.69
N ARG A 25 -17.10 -0.07 -37.32
CA ARG A 25 -16.17 0.94 -36.83
C ARG A 25 -15.44 0.46 -35.58
N GLN A 26 -16.15 -0.11 -34.61
CA GLN A 26 -15.54 -0.64 -33.40
C GLN A 26 -14.56 -1.77 -33.72
N TRP A 27 -14.95 -2.71 -34.57
CA TRP A 27 -14.06 -3.78 -35.00
C TRP A 27 -12.79 -3.25 -35.68
N ARG A 28 -12.92 -2.27 -36.62
CA ARG A 28 -11.74 -1.66 -37.28
C ARG A 28 -10.76 -1.02 -36.32
N ILE A 29 -11.25 -0.46 -35.24
CA ILE A 29 -10.40 0.17 -34.21
C ILE A 29 -9.71 -0.91 -33.36
N ARG A 30 -10.44 -1.92 -32.93
CA ARG A 30 -9.96 -2.93 -31.96
C ARG A 30 -9.37 -4.17 -32.58
N ARG A 31 -9.81 -4.55 -33.77
CA ARG A 31 -9.42 -5.75 -34.52
C ARG A 31 -9.53 -7.06 -33.73
N ASP A 32 -10.46 -7.13 -32.77
CA ASP A 32 -10.75 -8.32 -31.98
C ASP A 32 -11.75 -9.27 -32.68
N ALA A 33 -11.68 -10.56 -32.34
CA ALA A 33 -12.56 -11.58 -32.93
C ALA A 33 -14.04 -11.36 -32.56
N ALA A 34 -14.32 -10.90 -31.34
CA ALA A 34 -15.67 -10.63 -30.87
C ALA A 34 -16.32 -9.49 -31.68
N GLY A 35 -15.61 -8.39 -31.88
CA GLY A 35 -16.07 -7.27 -32.69
C GLY A 35 -16.32 -7.67 -34.15
N ALA A 36 -15.49 -8.58 -34.72
CA ALA A 36 -15.71 -9.13 -36.08
C ALA A 36 -17.04 -9.87 -36.16
N TRP A 37 -17.32 -10.79 -35.23
CA TRP A 37 -18.56 -11.56 -35.21
C TRP A 37 -19.79 -10.67 -34.96
N ALA A 38 -19.70 -9.66 -34.09
CA ALA A 38 -20.76 -8.68 -33.89
C ALA A 38 -21.03 -7.89 -35.19
N ALA A 39 -19.97 -7.38 -35.84
CA ALA A 39 -20.13 -6.64 -37.10
C ALA A 39 -20.76 -7.51 -38.20
N ALA A 40 -20.32 -8.77 -38.32
CA ALA A 40 -20.89 -9.72 -39.26
C ALA A 40 -22.39 -10.00 -38.99
N SER A 41 -22.79 -10.19 -37.73
CA SER A 41 -24.19 -10.46 -37.39
C SER A 41 -25.09 -9.27 -37.72
N PHE A 42 -24.67 -8.04 -37.41
CA PHE A 42 -25.49 -6.86 -37.71
C PHE A 42 -25.47 -6.49 -39.20
N ALA A 43 -24.38 -6.76 -39.91
CA ALA A 43 -24.35 -6.65 -41.37
C ALA A 43 -25.29 -7.63 -42.02
N ALA A 44 -25.34 -8.88 -41.53
CA ALA A 44 -26.24 -9.91 -42.04
C ALA A 44 -27.71 -9.48 -41.93
N ILE A 45 -28.16 -9.04 -40.73
CA ILE A 45 -29.56 -8.60 -40.56
C ILE A 45 -29.86 -7.30 -41.34
N GLY A 46 -28.89 -6.42 -41.52
CA GLY A 46 -29.00 -5.22 -42.34
C GLY A 46 -29.20 -5.57 -43.82
N VAL A 47 -28.50 -6.59 -44.32
CA VAL A 47 -28.71 -7.12 -45.69
C VAL A 47 -30.09 -7.72 -45.85
N VAL A 48 -30.56 -8.51 -44.88
CA VAL A 48 -31.90 -9.10 -44.90
C VAL A 48 -32.97 -8.04 -45.02
N VAL A 49 -32.92 -6.99 -44.19
CA VAL A 49 -33.89 -5.89 -44.21
C VAL A 49 -33.83 -5.11 -45.53
N LEU A 50 -32.61 -4.92 -46.08
CA LEU A 50 -32.43 -4.24 -47.37
C LEU A 50 -33.00 -5.07 -48.54
N VAL A 51 -32.75 -6.38 -48.56
CA VAL A 51 -33.24 -7.28 -49.59
C VAL A 51 -34.77 -7.39 -49.53
N ALA A 52 -35.37 -7.51 -48.33
CA ALA A 52 -36.79 -7.55 -48.11
C ALA A 52 -37.54 -6.28 -48.60
N GLU A 53 -36.88 -5.11 -48.58
CA GLU A 53 -37.47 -3.86 -49.08
C GLU A 53 -37.24 -3.69 -50.61
N ALA A 54 -36.22 -4.35 -51.18
CA ALA A 54 -35.82 -4.20 -52.57
C ALA A 54 -36.43 -5.25 -53.52
N LEU A 55 -36.78 -6.44 -53.00
CA LEU A 55 -37.41 -7.50 -53.78
C LEU A 55 -38.91 -7.23 -53.94
N PRO A 56 -39.50 -7.61 -55.13
CA PRO A 56 -40.93 -7.62 -55.29
C PRO A 56 -41.60 -8.70 -54.42
N ASP A 57 -42.89 -8.45 -54.05
CA ASP A 57 -43.67 -9.37 -53.21
C ASP A 57 -43.83 -10.77 -53.84
N GLU A 58 -43.74 -10.87 -55.19
CA GLU A 58 -43.79 -12.12 -55.99
C GLU A 58 -42.55 -12.19 -56.91
N PRO A 59 -41.52 -13.01 -56.57
CA PRO A 59 -40.33 -13.14 -57.37
C PRO A 59 -40.55 -14.06 -58.57
N ASP A 60 -40.65 -13.49 -59.74
CA ASP A 60 -40.91 -14.19 -60.99
C ASP A 60 -39.64 -14.72 -61.69
N SER A 61 -38.48 -14.14 -61.42
CA SER A 61 -37.24 -14.50 -62.08
C SER A 61 -36.41 -15.51 -61.28
N PHE A 62 -35.71 -16.39 -61.96
CA PHE A 62 -34.72 -17.30 -61.33
C PHE A 62 -33.72 -16.54 -60.43
N PHE A 63 -33.35 -15.33 -60.84
CA PHE A 63 -32.46 -14.49 -60.08
C PHE A 63 -33.08 -14.02 -58.77
N GLU A 64 -34.32 -13.54 -58.81
CA GLU A 64 -35.03 -13.08 -57.59
C GLU A 64 -35.24 -14.22 -56.61
N GLN A 65 -35.64 -15.42 -57.09
CA GLN A 65 -35.74 -16.62 -56.24
C GLN A 65 -34.43 -17.05 -55.63
N ALA A 66 -33.32 -16.89 -56.37
CA ALA A 66 -31.98 -17.17 -55.83
C ALA A 66 -31.55 -16.16 -54.75
N VAL A 67 -31.90 -14.88 -54.91
CA VAL A 67 -31.67 -13.82 -53.93
C VAL A 67 -32.51 -14.07 -52.69
N GLU A 68 -33.79 -14.43 -52.81
CA GLU A 68 -34.67 -14.78 -51.70
C GLU A 68 -34.12 -15.94 -50.85
N ARG A 69 -33.66 -17.03 -51.51
CA ARG A 69 -32.98 -18.15 -50.79
C ARG A 69 -31.70 -17.74 -50.08
N LEU A 70 -30.91 -16.87 -50.73
CA LEU A 70 -29.72 -16.33 -50.11
C LEU A 70 -30.05 -15.49 -48.89
N ASP A 71 -31.10 -14.70 -48.98
CA ASP A 71 -31.60 -13.86 -47.88
C ASP A 71 -32.04 -14.71 -46.69
N LEU A 72 -32.79 -15.80 -46.92
CA LEU A 72 -33.13 -16.79 -45.90
C LEU A 72 -31.91 -17.41 -45.23
N ILE A 73 -30.83 -17.70 -46.00
CA ILE A 73 -29.58 -18.20 -45.42
C ILE A 73 -28.90 -17.14 -44.56
N VAL A 74 -28.86 -15.89 -45.02
CA VAL A 74 -28.29 -14.79 -44.27
C VAL A 74 -29.08 -14.55 -42.99
N LEU A 75 -30.41 -14.60 -43.06
CA LEU A 75 -31.30 -14.53 -41.90
C LEU A 75 -31.01 -15.66 -40.91
N LEU A 76 -30.89 -16.92 -41.38
CA LEU A 76 -30.58 -18.08 -40.58
C LEU A 76 -29.23 -17.96 -39.86
N LEU A 77 -28.26 -17.34 -40.51
CA LEU A 77 -26.92 -17.16 -39.95
C LEU A 77 -26.86 -16.11 -38.85
N PHE A 78 -27.81 -15.19 -38.75
CA PHE A 78 -27.78 -14.11 -37.74
C PHE A 78 -27.61 -14.64 -36.29
N PRO A 79 -28.44 -15.53 -35.75
CA PRO A 79 -28.28 -16.06 -34.41
C PRO A 79 -27.02 -16.89 -34.24
N TYR A 80 -26.55 -17.55 -35.32
CA TYR A 80 -25.27 -18.27 -35.32
C TYR A 80 -24.08 -17.33 -35.21
N LEU A 81 -24.06 -16.22 -35.96
CA LEU A 81 -23.02 -15.22 -35.88
C LEU A 81 -23.00 -14.55 -34.48
N LEU A 82 -24.18 -14.31 -33.91
CA LEU A 82 -24.32 -13.80 -32.55
C LEU A 82 -23.87 -14.83 -31.49
N TYR A 83 -24.09 -16.13 -31.73
CA TYR A 83 -23.52 -17.20 -30.94
C TYR A 83 -21.99 -17.19 -31.02
N ARG A 84 -21.40 -17.06 -32.22
CA ARG A 84 -19.95 -16.96 -32.40
C ARG A 84 -19.36 -15.74 -31.70
N PHE A 85 -20.09 -14.63 -31.64
CA PHE A 85 -19.73 -13.49 -30.82
C PHE A 85 -19.61 -13.89 -29.34
N THR A 86 -20.56 -14.66 -28.78
CA THR A 86 -20.45 -15.11 -27.38
C THR A 86 -19.29 -16.09 -27.15
N VAL A 87 -18.98 -16.92 -28.15
CA VAL A 87 -17.88 -17.90 -28.08
C VAL A 87 -16.51 -17.22 -28.00
N ALA A 88 -16.37 -16.04 -28.59
CA ALA A 88 -15.09 -15.32 -28.60
C ALA A 88 -14.58 -14.92 -27.20
N PHE A 89 -15.47 -14.77 -26.23
CA PHE A 89 -15.08 -14.41 -24.86
C PHE A 89 -15.48 -15.46 -23.80
N ASP A 90 -16.41 -16.37 -24.10
CA ASP A 90 -16.81 -17.47 -23.21
C ASP A 90 -16.91 -18.77 -24.05
N PRO A 91 -15.80 -19.52 -24.26
CA PRO A 91 -15.83 -20.71 -25.07
C PRO A 91 -16.73 -21.80 -24.47
N PRO A 92 -17.71 -22.35 -25.25
CA PRO A 92 -18.59 -23.40 -24.78
C PRO A 92 -17.86 -24.76 -24.78
N SER A 93 -18.54 -25.79 -24.24
CA SER A 93 -18.02 -27.14 -24.37
C SER A 93 -17.91 -27.54 -25.84
N ARG A 94 -16.90 -28.34 -26.17
CA ARG A 94 -16.68 -28.85 -27.56
C ARG A 94 -17.90 -29.61 -28.10
N ARG A 95 -18.74 -30.19 -27.24
CA ARG A 95 -19.97 -30.87 -27.62
C ARG A 95 -21.02 -29.89 -28.12
N LEU A 96 -21.25 -28.81 -27.32
CA LEU A 96 -22.24 -27.79 -27.68
C LEU A 96 -21.85 -27.09 -29.00
N SER A 97 -20.59 -26.71 -29.16
CA SER A 97 -20.12 -26.08 -30.41
C SER A 97 -20.38 -26.96 -31.60
N ARG A 98 -20.03 -28.26 -31.54
CA ARG A 98 -20.28 -29.21 -32.65
C ARG A 98 -21.75 -29.39 -32.99
N ILE A 99 -22.63 -29.45 -31.97
CA ILE A 99 -24.08 -29.55 -32.18
C ILE A 99 -24.60 -28.32 -32.93
N VAL A 100 -24.23 -27.11 -32.45
CA VAL A 100 -24.64 -25.86 -33.10
C VAL A 100 -24.12 -25.75 -34.51
N ASP A 101 -22.82 -26.03 -34.74
CA ASP A 101 -22.22 -25.96 -36.05
C ASP A 101 -22.88 -26.96 -37.04
N SER A 102 -23.12 -28.21 -36.59
CA SER A 102 -23.77 -29.25 -37.42
C SER A 102 -25.24 -28.91 -37.71
N ALA A 103 -25.99 -28.46 -36.75
CA ALA A 103 -27.41 -28.08 -36.90
C ALA A 103 -27.58 -26.90 -37.85
N THR A 104 -26.73 -25.88 -37.73
CA THR A 104 -26.74 -24.71 -38.63
C THR A 104 -26.35 -25.11 -40.03
N THR A 105 -25.29 -25.93 -40.21
CA THR A 105 -24.86 -26.42 -41.53
C THR A 105 -25.95 -27.24 -42.19
N LEU A 106 -26.58 -28.17 -41.46
CA LEU A 106 -27.66 -28.99 -41.98
C LEU A 106 -28.84 -28.14 -42.49
N LEU A 107 -29.19 -27.10 -41.71
CA LEU A 107 -30.31 -26.25 -42.08
C LEU A 107 -29.96 -25.33 -43.28
N VAL A 108 -28.74 -24.85 -43.39
CA VAL A 108 -28.26 -24.12 -44.57
C VAL A 108 -28.30 -25.01 -45.82
N VAL A 109 -27.84 -26.28 -45.74
CA VAL A 109 -27.93 -27.23 -46.83
C VAL A 109 -29.39 -27.52 -47.22
N TRP A 110 -30.28 -27.64 -46.23
CA TRP A 110 -31.72 -27.82 -46.49
C TRP A 110 -32.29 -26.60 -47.19
N THR A 111 -31.98 -25.36 -46.79
CA THR A 111 -32.42 -24.12 -47.45
C THR A 111 -32.00 -24.07 -48.93
N LEU A 112 -30.73 -24.47 -49.22
CA LEU A 112 -30.23 -24.54 -50.59
C LEU A 112 -30.97 -25.60 -51.46
N ALA A 113 -31.42 -26.69 -50.83
CA ALA A 113 -32.13 -27.78 -51.48
C ALA A 113 -33.65 -27.57 -51.60
N LEU A 114 -34.18 -26.46 -51.07
CA LEU A 114 -35.60 -26.16 -51.14
C LEU A 114 -36.05 -26.02 -52.61
N PRO A 115 -37.22 -26.55 -52.99
CA PRO A 115 -37.92 -26.16 -54.23
C PRO A 115 -38.34 -24.68 -54.15
N ASN A 116 -39.00 -24.21 -55.22
CA ASN A 116 -39.52 -22.83 -55.18
C ASN A 116 -40.47 -22.65 -53.99
N LEU A 117 -40.32 -21.50 -53.33
CA LEU A 117 -41.12 -21.17 -52.15
C LEU A 117 -42.60 -20.98 -52.61
N PRO A 118 -43.59 -21.43 -51.85
CA PRO A 118 -45.01 -21.23 -52.20
C PRO A 118 -45.37 -19.76 -52.11
N ASP A 119 -46.13 -19.27 -53.11
CA ASP A 119 -46.57 -17.89 -53.19
C ASP A 119 -47.62 -17.56 -52.10
N GLU A 120 -47.82 -16.25 -51.81
CA GLU A 120 -48.85 -15.79 -50.86
C GLU A 120 -50.21 -16.23 -51.32
N GLY A 121 -50.88 -17.08 -50.53
CA GLY A 121 -52.23 -17.59 -50.78
C GLY A 121 -52.29 -19.02 -51.30
N GLU A 122 -51.16 -19.65 -51.67
CA GLU A 122 -51.12 -21.07 -52.02
C GLU A 122 -51.21 -21.97 -50.77
N SER A 123 -51.70 -23.21 -50.99
CA SER A 123 -51.72 -24.23 -49.93
C SER A 123 -50.31 -24.63 -49.57
N ARG A 124 -49.91 -24.39 -48.29
CA ARG A 124 -48.56 -24.69 -47.82
C ARG A 124 -48.25 -26.18 -47.85
N PRO A 125 -47.30 -26.62 -48.67
CA PRO A 125 -46.91 -28.04 -48.72
C PRO A 125 -46.35 -28.49 -47.37
N GLY A 126 -46.50 -29.78 -47.01
CA GLY A 126 -46.00 -30.31 -45.72
C GLY A 126 -44.50 -30.14 -45.51
N TRP A 127 -43.72 -30.19 -46.59
CA TRP A 127 -42.25 -29.95 -46.52
C TRP A 127 -41.92 -28.50 -46.14
N PHE A 128 -42.73 -27.52 -46.62
CA PHE A 128 -42.52 -26.12 -46.29
C PHE A 128 -42.83 -25.85 -44.82
N THR A 129 -43.95 -26.40 -44.30
CA THR A 129 -44.30 -26.32 -42.89
C THR A 129 -43.23 -26.95 -42.00
N ALA A 130 -42.71 -28.11 -42.41
CA ALA A 130 -41.62 -28.77 -41.68
C ALA A 130 -40.32 -27.92 -41.68
N TYR A 131 -39.97 -27.30 -42.82
CA TYR A 131 -38.84 -26.39 -42.90
C TYR A 131 -39.01 -25.15 -41.98
N VAL A 132 -40.13 -24.48 -42.06
CA VAL A 132 -40.43 -23.31 -41.23
C VAL A 132 -40.34 -23.67 -39.74
N LEU A 133 -40.93 -24.79 -39.33
CA LEU A 133 -40.82 -25.29 -37.96
C LEU A 133 -39.38 -25.56 -37.54
N ALA A 134 -38.57 -26.20 -38.38
CA ALA A 134 -37.17 -26.47 -38.11
C ALA A 134 -36.35 -25.17 -38.02
N PHE A 135 -36.63 -24.22 -38.94
CA PHE A 135 -36.02 -22.89 -38.93
C PHE A 135 -36.30 -22.14 -37.63
N VAL A 136 -37.59 -22.00 -37.27
CA VAL A 136 -38.02 -21.26 -36.05
C VAL A 136 -37.50 -21.96 -34.80
N LEU A 137 -37.52 -23.30 -34.78
CA LEU A 137 -36.96 -24.05 -33.64
C LEU A 137 -35.45 -23.82 -33.48
N HIS A 138 -34.70 -23.91 -34.56
CA HIS A 138 -33.25 -23.66 -34.57
C HIS A 138 -32.93 -22.23 -34.11
N TRP A 139 -33.62 -21.24 -34.74
CA TRP A 139 -33.49 -19.82 -34.35
C TRP A 139 -33.77 -19.59 -32.88
N THR A 140 -34.92 -20.10 -32.40
CA THR A 140 -35.32 -19.90 -30.99
C THR A 140 -34.35 -20.55 -30.03
N LEU A 141 -33.98 -21.82 -30.26
CA LEU A 141 -33.04 -22.50 -29.36
C LEU A 141 -31.70 -21.80 -29.32
N LEU A 142 -31.17 -21.38 -30.48
CA LEU A 142 -29.88 -20.72 -30.56
C LEU A 142 -29.90 -19.32 -29.90
N SER A 143 -30.97 -18.57 -30.14
CA SER A 143 -31.20 -17.26 -29.52
C SER A 143 -31.35 -17.36 -28.00
N VAL A 144 -32.07 -18.36 -27.49
CA VAL A 144 -32.16 -18.63 -26.04
C VAL A 144 -30.77 -18.95 -25.46
N VAL A 145 -29.97 -19.76 -26.14
CA VAL A 145 -28.61 -20.06 -25.74
C VAL A 145 -27.78 -18.76 -25.69
N VAL A 146 -27.86 -17.92 -26.71
CA VAL A 146 -27.15 -16.63 -26.78
C VAL A 146 -27.61 -15.70 -25.64
N ALA A 147 -28.92 -15.52 -25.47
CA ALA A 147 -29.48 -14.65 -24.44
C ALA A 147 -29.07 -15.12 -23.03
N TRP A 148 -29.14 -16.43 -22.76
CA TRP A 148 -28.74 -17.01 -21.48
C TRP A 148 -27.24 -16.83 -21.22
N ARG A 149 -26.39 -17.06 -22.23
CA ARG A 149 -24.93 -16.86 -22.11
C ARG A 149 -24.59 -15.42 -21.81
N LEU A 150 -25.18 -14.47 -22.54
CA LEU A 150 -25.00 -13.04 -22.29
C LEU A 150 -25.47 -12.63 -20.88
N TRP A 151 -26.66 -13.12 -20.47
CA TRP A 151 -27.18 -12.85 -19.12
C TRP A 151 -26.27 -13.41 -18.02
N ARG A 152 -25.85 -14.68 -18.18
CA ARG A 152 -24.92 -15.33 -17.24
C ARG A 152 -23.58 -14.60 -17.18
N ALA A 153 -23.06 -14.23 -18.33
CA ALA A 153 -21.82 -13.45 -18.46
C ALA A 153 -21.88 -12.13 -17.67
N GLY A 154 -23.01 -11.42 -17.76
CA GLY A 154 -23.21 -10.17 -17.05
C GLY A 154 -23.35 -10.30 -15.52
N ARG A 155 -23.68 -11.48 -14.98
CA ARG A 155 -23.93 -11.63 -13.53
C ARG A 155 -22.69 -11.42 -12.67
N GLY A 156 -21.50 -11.77 -13.18
CA GLY A 156 -20.23 -11.62 -12.45
C GLY A 156 -19.49 -10.32 -12.75
N GLU A 157 -20.05 -9.44 -13.61
CA GLU A 157 -19.39 -8.24 -14.07
C GLU A 157 -19.86 -6.98 -13.32
N PRO A 158 -19.01 -5.93 -13.23
CA PRO A 158 -19.39 -4.64 -12.63
C PRO A 158 -20.50 -3.92 -13.39
N GLY A 159 -21.12 -2.95 -12.74
CA GLY A 159 -22.37 -2.30 -13.12
C GLY A 159 -22.56 -1.98 -14.61
N VAL A 160 -21.61 -1.33 -15.27
CA VAL A 160 -21.72 -0.95 -16.70
C VAL A 160 -21.67 -2.19 -17.60
N SER A 161 -20.69 -3.07 -17.41
CA SER A 161 -20.54 -4.30 -18.20
C SER A 161 -21.76 -5.21 -18.03
N ARG A 162 -22.28 -5.34 -16.81
CA ARG A 162 -23.52 -6.07 -16.51
C ARG A 162 -24.68 -5.55 -17.32
N ARG A 163 -24.93 -4.23 -17.31
CA ARG A 163 -26.05 -3.62 -18.04
C ARG A 163 -25.92 -3.79 -19.55
N ARG A 164 -24.70 -3.69 -20.09
CA ARG A 164 -24.43 -3.94 -21.50
C ARG A 164 -24.81 -5.37 -21.90
N MET A 165 -24.38 -6.36 -21.12
CA MET A 165 -24.72 -7.77 -21.37
C MET A 165 -26.22 -8.04 -21.23
N GLN A 166 -26.89 -7.41 -20.29
CA GLN A 166 -28.34 -7.48 -20.12
C GLN A 166 -29.08 -6.87 -21.33
N MET A 167 -28.61 -5.72 -21.85
CA MET A 167 -29.20 -5.10 -23.04
C MET A 167 -29.02 -5.98 -24.29
N LEU A 168 -27.86 -6.59 -24.49
CA LEU A 168 -27.62 -7.55 -25.57
C LEU A 168 -28.51 -8.79 -25.44
N SER A 169 -28.66 -9.33 -24.24
CA SER A 169 -29.54 -10.47 -23.96
C SER A 169 -31.03 -10.13 -24.25
N PHE A 170 -31.49 -8.97 -23.77
CA PHE A 170 -32.80 -8.45 -24.04
C PHE A 170 -33.05 -8.28 -25.55
N ALA A 171 -32.13 -7.67 -26.27
CA ALA A 171 -32.22 -7.44 -27.70
C ALA A 171 -32.30 -8.76 -28.50
N ALA A 172 -31.47 -9.76 -28.15
CA ALA A 172 -31.51 -11.08 -28.76
C ALA A 172 -32.84 -11.81 -28.50
N SER A 173 -33.44 -11.64 -27.32
CA SER A 173 -34.76 -12.17 -26.98
C SER A 173 -35.87 -11.46 -27.75
N ALA A 174 -35.81 -10.12 -27.84
CA ALA A 174 -36.80 -9.31 -28.51
C ALA A 174 -36.93 -9.64 -30.01
N ILE A 175 -35.78 -9.74 -30.73
CA ILE A 175 -35.84 -10.10 -32.16
C ILE A 175 -36.37 -11.52 -32.38
N THR A 176 -36.08 -12.44 -31.44
CA THR A 176 -36.63 -13.82 -31.51
C THR A 176 -38.17 -13.81 -31.33
N ILE A 177 -38.69 -13.00 -30.40
CA ILE A 177 -40.15 -12.85 -30.22
C ILE A 177 -40.77 -12.29 -31.48
N ALA A 178 -40.17 -11.31 -32.14
CA ALA A 178 -40.67 -10.75 -33.37
C ALA A 178 -40.79 -11.83 -34.49
N ILE A 179 -39.76 -12.67 -34.64
CA ILE A 179 -39.78 -13.75 -35.64
C ILE A 179 -40.81 -14.81 -35.34
N ILE A 180 -40.96 -15.21 -34.07
CA ILE A 180 -42.01 -16.15 -33.66
C ILE A 180 -43.40 -15.56 -33.96
N LEU A 181 -43.59 -14.27 -33.65
CA LEU A 181 -44.86 -13.59 -33.90
C LEU A 181 -45.25 -13.61 -35.37
N VAL A 182 -44.33 -13.30 -36.27
CA VAL A 182 -44.55 -13.32 -37.71
C VAL A 182 -44.73 -14.76 -38.24
N ALA A 183 -43.95 -15.73 -37.74
CA ALA A 183 -44.01 -17.12 -38.23
C ALA A 183 -45.31 -17.84 -37.87
N PHE A 184 -45.88 -17.58 -36.66
CA PHE A 184 -47.07 -18.30 -36.15
C PHE A 184 -48.39 -17.55 -36.30
N LEU A 185 -48.36 -16.25 -36.60
CA LEU A 185 -49.54 -15.38 -36.71
C LEU A 185 -49.57 -14.61 -38.05
N PRO A 186 -49.30 -15.27 -39.19
CA PRO A 186 -49.22 -14.57 -40.48
C PRO A 186 -50.53 -13.93 -40.90
N ASP A 187 -51.67 -14.52 -40.55
CA ASP A 187 -53.00 -14.06 -40.92
C ASP A 187 -53.68 -13.12 -39.89
N ALA A 188 -52.96 -12.75 -38.81
CA ALA A 188 -53.48 -11.92 -37.70
C ALA A 188 -53.64 -10.43 -38.07
N GLY A 189 -53.30 -10.06 -39.30
CA GLY A 189 -53.50 -8.74 -39.87
C GLY A 189 -52.41 -7.71 -39.51
N ARG A 190 -52.48 -6.55 -40.17
CA ARG A 190 -51.46 -5.47 -40.11
C ARG A 190 -51.11 -4.95 -38.73
N GLY A 191 -51.88 -5.27 -37.70
CA GLY A 191 -51.58 -4.93 -36.32
C GLY A 191 -50.41 -5.74 -35.76
N VAL A 192 -50.33 -7.01 -36.11
CA VAL A 192 -49.25 -7.92 -35.71
C VAL A 192 -47.93 -7.53 -36.41
N ASP A 193 -48.00 -7.18 -37.70
CA ASP A 193 -46.83 -6.72 -38.46
C ASP A 193 -46.23 -5.44 -37.83
N LEU A 194 -47.07 -4.48 -37.49
CA LEU A 194 -46.64 -3.27 -36.82
C LEU A 194 -46.01 -3.57 -35.44
N ALA A 195 -46.64 -4.47 -34.68
CA ALA A 195 -46.11 -4.88 -33.37
C ALA A 195 -44.76 -5.58 -33.52
N ALA A 196 -44.59 -6.47 -34.48
CA ALA A 196 -43.32 -7.15 -34.77
C ALA A 196 -42.23 -6.13 -35.12
N GLN A 197 -42.54 -5.17 -36.00
CA GLN A 197 -41.55 -4.13 -36.37
C GLN A 197 -41.17 -3.21 -35.22
N VAL A 198 -42.11 -2.87 -34.31
CA VAL A 198 -41.78 -2.12 -33.07
C VAL A 198 -40.85 -2.94 -32.16
N ILE A 199 -41.10 -4.24 -32.01
CA ILE A 199 -40.23 -5.13 -31.20
C ILE A 199 -38.84 -5.23 -31.84
N VAL A 200 -38.75 -5.29 -33.17
CA VAL A 200 -37.48 -5.27 -33.92
C VAL A 200 -36.75 -3.96 -33.65
N LEU A 201 -37.40 -2.81 -33.69
CA LEU A 201 -36.80 -1.52 -33.37
C LEU A 201 -36.27 -1.48 -31.93
N LEU A 202 -37.05 -1.99 -30.98
CA LEU A 202 -36.60 -2.10 -29.57
C LEU A 202 -35.37 -3.01 -29.45
N SER A 203 -35.29 -4.07 -30.25
CA SER A 203 -34.10 -4.93 -30.33
C SER A 203 -32.87 -4.14 -30.81
N VAL A 204 -33.02 -3.33 -31.87
CA VAL A 204 -31.91 -2.48 -32.38
C VAL A 204 -31.41 -1.52 -31.31
N VAL A 205 -32.33 -0.85 -30.60
CA VAL A 205 -31.97 0.04 -29.49
C VAL A 205 -31.23 -0.73 -28.40
N GLY A 206 -31.71 -1.93 -28.05
CA GLY A 206 -31.05 -2.81 -27.09
C GLY A 206 -29.61 -3.20 -27.51
N PHE A 207 -29.43 -3.59 -28.78
CA PHE A 207 -28.11 -3.88 -29.32
C PHE A 207 -27.19 -2.64 -29.35
N LEU A 208 -27.71 -1.48 -29.73
CA LEU A 208 -26.93 -0.23 -29.72
C LEU A 208 -26.49 0.12 -28.30
N LEU A 209 -27.39 0.06 -27.33
CA LEU A 209 -27.07 0.30 -25.92
C LEU A 209 -26.09 -0.74 -25.36
N GLY A 210 -26.19 -1.97 -25.81
CA GLY A 210 -25.25 -3.03 -25.41
C GLY A 210 -23.84 -2.85 -25.99
N LEU A 211 -23.74 -2.54 -27.29
CA LEU A 211 -22.44 -2.40 -27.98
C LEU A 211 -21.79 -1.04 -27.80
N ALA A 212 -22.55 0.03 -28.03
CA ALA A 212 -22.05 1.40 -28.05
C ALA A 212 -23.01 2.34 -27.29
N PRO A 213 -23.14 2.19 -25.97
CA PRO A 213 -24.05 3.07 -25.23
C PRO A 213 -23.62 4.53 -25.39
N PRO A 214 -24.57 5.45 -25.68
CA PRO A 214 -24.31 6.88 -25.74
C PRO A 214 -23.68 7.40 -24.45
N TYR A 215 -22.88 8.46 -24.56
CA TYR A 215 -22.16 9.06 -23.42
C TYR A 215 -23.07 9.33 -22.20
N ILE A 216 -24.25 9.89 -22.44
CA ILE A 216 -25.24 10.19 -21.37
C ILE A 216 -25.67 8.93 -20.64
N VAL A 217 -25.93 7.83 -21.36
CA VAL A 217 -26.33 6.55 -20.77
C VAL A 217 -25.21 5.95 -19.94
N ARG A 218 -23.95 6.08 -20.41
CA ARG A 218 -22.77 5.63 -19.66
C ARG A 218 -22.62 6.40 -18.35
N ILE A 219 -22.79 7.72 -18.35
CA ILE A 219 -22.79 8.55 -17.14
C ILE A 219 -23.86 8.09 -16.15
N LEU A 220 -25.11 7.93 -16.64
CA LEU A 220 -26.22 7.48 -15.80
C LEU A 220 -25.97 6.09 -15.19
N TRP A 221 -25.35 5.20 -15.95
CA TRP A 221 -25.01 3.86 -15.46
C TRP A 221 -23.88 3.86 -14.43
N ARG A 222 -22.96 4.83 -14.48
CA ARG A 222 -21.81 4.99 -13.57
C ARG A 222 -22.10 5.90 -12.37
N ARG A 223 -23.24 6.55 -12.33
CA ARG A 223 -23.51 7.59 -11.32
C ARG A 223 -23.33 7.10 -9.89
N ARG A 224 -23.81 5.91 -9.57
CA ARG A 224 -23.69 5.32 -8.22
C ARG A 224 -22.23 5.04 -7.85
N GLU A 225 -21.49 4.47 -8.77
CA GLU A 225 -20.06 4.15 -8.59
C GLU A 225 -19.21 5.44 -8.45
N GLN A 226 -19.53 6.47 -9.23
CA GLN A 226 -18.88 7.77 -9.13
C GLN A 226 -19.17 8.45 -7.77
N GLU A 227 -20.40 8.40 -7.29
CA GLU A 227 -20.76 8.92 -5.97
C GLU A 227 -20.08 8.15 -4.83
N GLN A 228 -19.92 6.85 -4.97
CA GLN A 228 -19.18 6.02 -4.01
C GLN A 228 -17.69 6.41 -4.01
N LEU A 229 -17.09 6.57 -5.19
CA LEU A 229 -15.69 6.98 -5.29
C LEU A 229 -15.47 8.39 -4.71
N GLN A 230 -16.33 9.36 -5.06
CA GLN A 230 -16.21 10.71 -4.50
C GLN A 230 -16.28 10.70 -2.98
N ARG A 231 -17.17 9.88 -2.40
CA ARG A 231 -17.25 9.70 -0.95
C ARG A 231 -16.00 9.02 -0.40
N ALA A 232 -15.50 7.97 -1.05
CA ALA A 232 -14.27 7.29 -0.66
C ALA A 232 -13.07 8.24 -0.71
N VAL A 233 -12.87 8.95 -1.82
CA VAL A 233 -11.78 9.93 -1.97
C VAL A 233 -11.92 11.08 -0.95
N GLY A 234 -13.13 11.58 -0.73
CA GLY A 234 -13.39 12.61 0.30
C GLY A 234 -13.05 12.13 1.71
N SER A 235 -13.42 10.90 2.05
CA SER A 235 -13.09 10.31 3.36
C SER A 235 -11.59 10.02 3.52
N LEU A 236 -10.90 9.63 2.45
CA LEU A 236 -9.46 9.40 2.44
C LEU A 236 -8.68 10.69 2.64
N MET A 237 -9.08 11.78 1.97
CA MET A 237 -8.46 13.08 2.16
C MET A 237 -8.64 13.64 3.59
N ALA A 238 -9.63 13.14 4.33
CA ALA A 238 -9.87 13.58 5.70
C ALA A 238 -9.23 12.69 6.77
N LEU A 239 -9.10 11.38 6.56
CA LEU A 239 -8.89 10.41 7.64
C LEU A 239 -7.79 9.37 7.39
N ALA A 240 -7.25 9.21 6.18
CA ALA A 240 -6.27 8.16 5.91
C ALA A 240 -4.91 8.48 6.56
N THR A 241 -4.50 7.63 7.49
CA THR A 241 -3.24 7.75 8.22
C THR A 241 -2.18 6.73 7.78
N HIS A 242 -2.57 5.70 7.01
CA HIS A 242 -1.69 4.60 6.58
C HIS A 242 -1.99 4.21 5.12
N GLU A 243 -0.97 3.78 4.39
CA GLU A 243 -1.06 3.41 2.97
C GLU A 243 -2.04 2.26 2.71
N GLY A 244 -2.07 1.23 3.56
CA GLY A 244 -2.99 0.10 3.45
C GLY A 244 -4.46 0.51 3.54
N GLU A 245 -4.79 1.48 4.38
CA GLU A 245 -6.14 2.02 4.51
C GLU A 245 -6.60 2.77 3.24
N VAL A 246 -5.65 3.46 2.57
CA VAL A 246 -5.91 4.09 1.26
C VAL A 246 -6.25 3.03 0.23
N ALA A 247 -5.45 1.95 0.15
CA ALA A 247 -5.67 0.88 -0.81
C ALA A 247 -7.02 0.19 -0.59
N GLU A 248 -7.37 -0.21 0.62
CA GLU A 248 -8.64 -0.88 0.92
C GLU A 248 -9.87 -0.06 0.51
N ARG A 249 -9.83 1.25 0.72
CA ARG A 249 -10.98 2.12 0.46
C ARG A 249 -11.13 2.55 -1.01
N VAL A 250 -10.03 2.56 -1.78
CA VAL A 250 -10.03 3.05 -3.17
C VAL A 250 -10.17 1.92 -4.17
N LEU A 251 -9.54 0.77 -3.93
CA LEU A 251 -9.44 -0.27 -4.95
C LEU A 251 -10.79 -0.89 -5.32
N GLU A 252 -11.70 -1.09 -4.37
CA GLU A 252 -13.04 -1.62 -4.63
C GLU A 252 -13.90 -0.67 -5.50
N PRO A 253 -14.09 0.61 -5.14
CA PRO A 253 -14.81 1.56 -5.99
C PRO A 253 -14.15 1.74 -7.36
N MET A 254 -12.83 1.72 -7.41
CA MET A 254 -12.06 1.83 -8.64
C MET A 254 -12.33 0.64 -9.57
N ALA A 255 -12.27 -0.59 -9.06
CA ALA A 255 -12.61 -1.79 -9.81
C ALA A 255 -14.03 -1.71 -10.38
N ALA A 256 -14.99 -1.25 -9.56
CA ALA A 256 -16.38 -1.10 -9.97
C ALA A 256 -16.59 -0.07 -11.10
N ILE A 257 -15.91 1.08 -11.04
CA ILE A 257 -16.04 2.16 -12.03
C ILE A 257 -15.40 1.79 -13.36
N VAL A 258 -14.22 1.22 -13.30
CA VAL A 258 -13.46 0.85 -14.50
C VAL A 258 -14.00 -0.43 -15.11
N GLY A 259 -14.77 -1.22 -14.37
CA GLY A 259 -15.23 -2.52 -14.80
C GLY A 259 -14.15 -3.58 -14.75
N ALA A 260 -13.19 -3.41 -13.85
CA ALA A 260 -12.10 -4.33 -13.65
C ALA A 260 -12.55 -5.54 -12.83
N ARG A 261 -11.99 -6.71 -13.12
CA ARG A 261 -12.19 -7.93 -12.35
C ARG A 261 -11.36 -7.92 -11.07
N SER A 262 -10.11 -7.49 -11.19
CA SER A 262 -9.17 -7.36 -10.07
C SER A 262 -8.29 -6.16 -10.28
N VAL A 263 -7.90 -5.52 -9.18
CA VAL A 263 -7.02 -4.36 -9.14
C VAL A 263 -5.99 -4.59 -8.03
N ALA A 264 -4.73 -4.30 -8.32
CA ALA A 264 -3.65 -4.36 -7.35
C ALA A 264 -2.81 -3.09 -7.41
N LEU A 265 -2.45 -2.56 -6.25
CA LEU A 265 -1.57 -1.41 -6.08
C LEU A 265 -0.25 -1.89 -5.50
N ARG A 266 0.84 -1.57 -6.18
CA ARG A 266 2.21 -1.85 -5.76
C ARG A 266 2.96 -0.54 -5.55
N ASP A 267 3.90 -0.54 -4.62
CA ASP A 267 4.78 0.59 -4.37
C ASP A 267 5.95 0.66 -5.38
N GLU A 268 6.88 1.61 -5.17
CA GLU A 268 8.10 1.76 -5.99
C GLU A 268 9.03 0.53 -5.94
N ALA A 269 9.05 -0.18 -4.82
CA ALA A 269 9.84 -1.40 -4.65
C ALA A 269 9.17 -2.62 -5.30
N GLY A 270 7.92 -2.46 -5.79
CA GLY A 270 7.11 -3.55 -6.34
C GLY A 270 6.38 -4.36 -5.27
N GLU A 271 6.44 -3.94 -4.00
CA GLU A 271 5.70 -4.59 -2.91
C GLU A 271 4.20 -4.28 -2.99
N LEU A 272 3.39 -5.23 -2.58
CA LEU A 272 1.94 -5.12 -2.62
C LEU A 272 1.43 -4.22 -1.49
N VAL A 273 0.89 -3.06 -1.83
CA VAL A 273 0.21 -2.15 -0.89
C VAL A 273 -1.22 -2.61 -0.61
N GLY A 274 -1.91 -3.14 -1.63
CA GLY A 274 -3.25 -3.71 -1.50
C GLY A 274 -3.79 -4.27 -2.79
N SER A 275 -4.82 -5.11 -2.69
CA SER A 275 -5.50 -5.70 -3.85
C SER A 275 -6.99 -5.87 -3.61
N HIS A 276 -7.79 -5.81 -4.71
CA HIS A 276 -9.22 -6.09 -4.69
C HIS A 276 -9.60 -6.99 -5.86
N GLY A 277 -10.42 -8.00 -5.61
CA GLY A 277 -10.97 -8.93 -6.61
C GLY A 277 -10.61 -10.39 -6.35
N PRO A 278 -11.23 -11.32 -7.10
CA PRO A 278 -11.14 -12.76 -6.85
C PRO A 278 -9.78 -13.39 -7.20
N ASP A 279 -8.96 -12.71 -8.00
CA ASP A 279 -7.70 -13.27 -8.49
C ASP A 279 -6.51 -12.98 -7.54
N GLY A 280 -6.75 -12.28 -6.40
CA GLY A 280 -5.72 -11.95 -5.42
C GLY A 280 -4.60 -11.05 -5.97
N PRO A 281 -3.43 -11.03 -5.33
CA PRO A 281 -2.29 -10.24 -5.76
C PRO A 281 -1.60 -10.79 -7.02
N ASP A 282 -1.76 -12.11 -7.30
CA ASP A 282 -1.14 -12.77 -8.45
C ASP A 282 -2.10 -12.75 -9.66
N LEU A 283 -1.90 -11.72 -10.45
CA LEU A 283 -2.75 -11.43 -11.60
C LEU A 283 -2.46 -12.35 -12.84
N GLU A 284 -2.00 -13.60 -12.68
CA GLU A 284 -1.56 -14.44 -13.80
C GLU A 284 -2.66 -15.16 -14.57
N ALA A 285 -3.88 -15.28 -14.08
CA ALA A 285 -4.92 -16.08 -14.71
C ALA A 285 -5.87 -15.30 -15.62
N GLY A 286 -5.53 -15.17 -16.91
CA GLY A 286 -6.46 -14.86 -18.04
C GLY A 286 -7.17 -13.50 -18.02
N GLY A 287 -6.85 -12.65 -18.97
CA GLY A 287 -7.35 -11.31 -19.20
C GLY A 287 -6.21 -10.37 -19.59
N GLU A 288 -6.53 -9.22 -20.19
CA GLU A 288 -5.55 -8.19 -20.49
C GLU A 288 -5.16 -7.47 -19.20
N LEU A 289 -3.86 -7.48 -18.87
CA LEU A 289 -3.30 -6.75 -17.73
C LEU A 289 -2.92 -5.34 -18.19
N LEU A 290 -3.52 -4.33 -17.58
CA LEU A 290 -3.18 -2.94 -17.79
C LEU A 290 -2.43 -2.43 -16.57
N ALA A 291 -1.25 -1.87 -16.80
CA ALA A 291 -0.48 -1.19 -15.76
C ALA A 291 -0.55 0.33 -15.99
N VAL A 292 -0.77 1.06 -14.92
CA VAL A 292 -0.80 2.53 -14.90
C VAL A 292 0.11 3.00 -13.79
N ASP A 293 1.06 3.87 -14.13
CA ASP A 293 1.94 4.47 -13.15
C ASP A 293 1.14 5.41 -12.24
N VAL A 294 1.40 5.31 -10.95
CA VAL A 294 0.80 6.14 -9.90
C VAL A 294 1.81 7.23 -9.54
N PRO A 295 1.47 8.51 -9.67
CA PRO A 295 2.35 9.59 -9.22
C PRO A 295 2.72 9.43 -7.74
N GLY A 296 3.98 9.68 -7.39
CA GLY A 296 4.49 9.43 -6.03
C GLY A 296 5.11 8.04 -5.86
N GLY A 297 5.32 7.32 -6.97
CA GLY A 297 6.03 6.06 -7.05
C GLY A 297 5.15 4.85 -6.73
N GLY A 298 4.78 4.14 -7.74
CA GLY A 298 4.03 2.90 -7.64
C GLY A 298 3.32 2.54 -8.93
N THR A 299 2.74 1.35 -8.98
CA THR A 299 2.05 0.83 -10.15
C THR A 299 0.68 0.30 -9.77
N LEU A 300 -0.34 0.81 -10.44
CA LEU A 300 -1.70 0.29 -10.38
C LEU A 300 -1.87 -0.73 -11.51
N SER A 301 -1.97 -1.99 -11.15
CA SER A 301 -2.23 -3.09 -12.07
C SER A 301 -3.72 -3.42 -12.07
N VAL A 302 -4.32 -3.38 -13.25
CA VAL A 302 -5.76 -3.62 -13.44
C VAL A 302 -5.95 -4.78 -14.38
N ARG A 303 -6.67 -5.79 -13.94
CA ARG A 303 -7.10 -6.88 -14.80
C ARG A 303 -8.50 -6.62 -15.33
N THR A 304 -8.63 -6.60 -16.65
CA THR A 304 -9.93 -6.53 -17.31
C THR A 304 -10.63 -7.88 -17.23
N GLY A 305 -11.96 -7.88 -17.12
CA GLY A 305 -12.75 -9.09 -17.23
C GLY A 305 -12.61 -9.74 -18.61
N ARG A 306 -13.10 -10.99 -18.75
CA ARG A 306 -13.13 -11.73 -20.04
C ARG A 306 -13.89 -10.98 -21.15
N TYR A 307 -14.58 -9.91 -20.79
CA TYR A 307 -15.39 -9.06 -21.68
C TYR A 307 -14.64 -7.79 -22.08
N ALA A 308 -13.32 -7.84 -22.14
CA ALA A 308 -12.41 -6.79 -22.60
C ALA A 308 -12.84 -6.02 -23.87
N PRO A 309 -13.65 -6.58 -24.80
CA PRO A 309 -14.13 -5.82 -25.97
C PRO A 309 -14.85 -4.51 -25.63
N PHE A 310 -15.20 -4.33 -24.36
CA PHE A 310 -15.91 -3.13 -23.91
C PHE A 310 -15.04 -2.13 -23.12
N PHE A 311 -13.76 -2.44 -22.92
CA PHE A 311 -12.80 -1.54 -22.31
C PHE A 311 -12.24 -0.59 -23.40
N GLY A 312 -12.33 0.71 -23.22
CA GLY A 312 -11.93 1.71 -24.22
C GLY A 312 -11.04 2.81 -23.67
N ASP A 313 -10.68 3.78 -24.52
CA ASP A 313 -9.82 4.91 -24.16
C ASP A 313 -10.38 5.77 -23.00
N GLU A 314 -11.68 5.75 -22.81
CA GLU A 314 -12.35 6.50 -21.73
C GLU A 314 -12.10 5.83 -20.37
N GLU A 315 -12.17 4.52 -20.31
CA GLU A 315 -11.85 3.73 -19.12
C GLU A 315 -10.38 3.88 -18.73
N LEU A 316 -9.48 3.88 -19.72
CA LEU A 316 -8.05 4.15 -19.51
C LEU A 316 -7.78 5.56 -18.97
N ARG A 317 -8.48 6.58 -19.50
CA ARG A 317 -8.37 7.94 -18.96
C ARG A 317 -8.86 8.04 -17.52
N LEU A 318 -10.00 7.41 -17.22
CA LEU A 318 -10.51 7.34 -15.85
C LEU A 318 -9.50 6.63 -14.94
N LEU A 319 -8.93 5.52 -15.37
CA LEU A 319 -7.95 4.79 -14.61
C LEU A 319 -6.70 5.63 -14.29
N ARG A 320 -6.19 6.38 -15.25
CA ARG A 320 -5.07 7.32 -15.03
C ARG A 320 -5.44 8.42 -14.02
N THR A 321 -6.64 8.97 -14.15
CA THR A 321 -7.11 10.00 -13.19
C THR A 321 -7.26 9.42 -11.78
N LEU A 322 -7.80 8.22 -11.66
CA LEU A 322 -7.93 7.52 -10.38
C LEU A 322 -6.56 7.14 -9.79
N GLY A 323 -5.64 6.68 -10.64
CA GLY A 323 -4.24 6.43 -10.25
C GLY A 323 -3.58 7.68 -9.68
N ALA A 324 -3.75 8.83 -10.36
CA ALA A 324 -3.21 10.11 -9.88
C ALA A 324 -3.80 10.54 -8.53
N LEU A 325 -5.11 10.37 -8.33
CA LEU A 325 -5.76 10.67 -7.05
C LEU A 325 -5.30 9.72 -5.92
N THR A 326 -5.09 8.45 -6.26
CA THR A 326 -4.56 7.45 -5.32
C THR A 326 -3.13 7.80 -4.91
N GLY A 327 -2.28 8.19 -5.87
CA GLY A 327 -0.92 8.66 -5.60
C GLY A 327 -0.90 9.83 -4.63
N LEU A 328 -1.73 10.85 -4.89
CA LEU A 328 -1.84 12.01 -3.99
C LEU A 328 -2.29 11.62 -2.58
N ALA A 329 -3.20 10.65 -2.45
CA ALA A 329 -3.66 10.16 -1.15
C ALA A 329 -2.56 9.37 -0.41
N LEU A 330 -1.77 8.58 -1.15
CA LEU A 330 -0.62 7.85 -0.59
C LEU A 330 0.47 8.80 -0.11
N ASP A 331 0.87 9.78 -0.93
CA ASP A 331 1.87 10.79 -0.56
C ASP A 331 1.45 11.54 0.71
N ARG A 332 0.17 11.89 0.79
CA ARG A 332 -0.37 12.52 1.99
C ARG A 332 -0.28 11.61 3.21
N ALA A 333 -0.63 10.33 3.08
CA ALA A 333 -0.54 9.37 4.18
C ALA A 333 0.91 9.20 4.67
N ARG A 334 1.89 9.15 3.74
CA ARG A 334 3.32 9.12 4.05
C ARG A 334 3.78 10.36 4.79
N LEU A 335 3.39 11.54 4.33
CA LEU A 335 3.73 12.81 4.98
C LEU A 335 3.17 12.88 6.40
N PHE A 336 1.92 12.48 6.62
CA PHE A 336 1.33 12.42 7.96
C PHE A 336 2.04 11.44 8.88
N ALA A 337 2.40 10.25 8.38
CA ALA A 337 3.14 9.27 9.16
C ALA A 337 4.52 9.81 9.56
N HIS A 338 5.22 10.47 8.64
CA HIS A 338 6.51 11.09 8.90
C HIS A 338 6.41 12.28 9.88
N GLU A 339 5.44 13.15 9.70
CA GLU A 339 5.17 14.27 10.63
C GLU A 339 4.90 13.75 12.05
N ARG A 340 4.06 12.72 12.16
CA ARG A 340 3.73 12.12 13.47
C ARG A 340 4.96 11.55 14.17
N THR A 341 5.81 10.82 13.45
CA THR A 341 7.05 10.25 14.03
C THR A 341 8.01 11.35 14.46
N THR A 342 8.20 12.37 13.62
CA THR A 342 9.06 13.52 13.93
C THR A 342 8.53 14.31 15.14
N ARG A 343 7.23 14.52 15.20
CA ARG A 343 6.60 15.22 16.33
C ARG A 343 6.76 14.45 17.63
N LEU A 344 6.52 13.14 17.63
CA LEU A 344 6.72 12.31 18.82
C LEU A 344 8.18 12.31 19.29
N ALA A 345 9.14 12.26 18.36
CA ALA A 345 10.56 12.37 18.68
C ALA A 345 10.90 13.73 19.30
N LEU A 346 10.34 14.83 18.77
CA LEU A 346 10.53 16.18 19.30
C LEU A 346 9.92 16.35 20.69
N GLU A 347 8.67 15.87 20.89
CA GLU A 347 7.99 15.90 22.20
C GLU A 347 8.79 15.12 23.24
N HIS A 348 9.35 13.96 22.86
CA HIS A 348 10.21 13.18 23.75
C HIS A 348 11.52 13.91 24.10
N ALA A 349 12.18 14.51 23.12
CA ALA A 349 13.39 15.30 23.34
C ALA A 349 13.14 16.53 24.24
N ASP A 350 12.00 17.21 24.05
CA ASP A 350 11.63 18.37 24.88
C ASP A 350 11.30 17.96 26.34
N ALA A 351 10.64 16.82 26.53
CA ALA A 351 10.40 16.25 27.85
C ALA A 351 11.72 15.92 28.57
N LEU A 352 12.65 15.24 27.91
CA LEU A 352 13.99 14.94 28.46
C LEU A 352 14.77 16.20 28.84
N LYS A 353 14.72 17.24 27.98
CA LYS A 353 15.35 18.54 28.26
C LYS A 353 14.74 19.22 29.50
N SER A 354 13.42 19.18 29.64
CA SER A 354 12.72 19.79 30.78
C SER A 354 13.05 19.07 32.07
N ASP A 355 13.08 17.75 32.09
CA ASP A 355 13.46 16.93 33.23
C ASP A 355 14.92 17.19 33.63
N PHE A 356 15.82 17.32 32.66
CA PHE A 356 17.21 17.69 32.87
C PHE A 356 17.35 19.03 33.61
N VAL A 357 16.68 20.07 33.11
CA VAL A 357 16.75 21.42 33.73
C VAL A 357 16.19 21.42 35.16
N ALA A 358 15.07 20.72 35.35
CA ALA A 358 14.44 20.65 36.67
C ALA A 358 15.34 19.96 37.71
N LEU A 359 15.97 18.84 37.31
CA LEU A 359 16.82 18.06 38.18
C LEU A 359 18.16 18.77 38.45
N ALA A 360 18.78 19.35 37.42
CA ALA A 360 19.98 20.16 37.57
C ALA A 360 19.76 21.34 38.56
N ALA A 361 18.63 22.05 38.43
CA ALA A 361 18.25 23.13 39.36
C ALA A 361 18.07 22.61 40.78
N HIS A 362 17.49 21.44 40.97
CA HIS A 362 17.31 20.83 42.30
C HIS A 362 18.66 20.44 42.93
N GLU A 363 19.52 19.77 42.18
CA GLU A 363 20.84 19.31 42.67
C GLU A 363 21.81 20.49 42.96
N LEU A 364 21.69 21.59 42.21
CA LEU A 364 22.46 22.82 42.50
C LEU A 364 21.92 23.57 43.75
N ARG A 365 20.62 23.61 43.95
CA ARG A 365 20.00 24.34 45.04
C ARG A 365 20.41 23.79 46.41
N SER A 366 20.51 22.49 46.57
CA SER A 366 20.81 21.82 47.82
C SER A 366 22.17 22.24 48.41
N PRO A 367 23.33 22.08 47.71
CA PRO A 367 24.63 22.51 48.26
C PRO A 367 24.71 24.01 48.46
N VAL A 368 24.10 24.82 47.59
CA VAL A 368 24.06 26.30 47.76
C VAL A 368 23.31 26.68 49.02
N ALA A 369 22.15 26.09 49.30
CA ALA A 369 21.38 26.37 50.50
C ALA A 369 22.13 25.94 51.78
N THR A 370 22.79 24.76 51.72
CA THR A 370 23.60 24.28 52.88
C THR A 370 24.80 25.18 53.12
N ALA A 371 25.56 25.54 52.10
CA ALA A 371 26.70 26.46 52.24
C ALA A 371 26.25 27.85 52.73
N GLY A 372 25.12 28.36 52.23
CA GLY A 372 24.52 29.61 52.69
C GLY A 372 24.14 29.58 54.18
N GLY A 373 23.51 28.47 54.62
CA GLY A 373 23.17 28.28 56.04
C GLY A 373 24.39 28.18 56.95
N ILE A 374 25.45 27.50 56.50
CA ILE A 374 26.74 27.45 57.22
C ILE A 374 27.36 28.84 57.30
N ALA A 375 27.44 29.58 56.21
CA ALA A 375 27.98 30.94 56.17
C ALA A 375 27.22 31.90 57.09
N GLU A 376 25.89 31.80 57.09
CA GLU A 376 25.02 32.58 57.97
C GLU A 376 25.29 32.24 59.45
N THR A 377 25.45 30.95 59.81
CA THR A 377 25.76 30.48 61.15
C THR A 377 27.12 30.99 61.60
N LEU A 378 28.16 30.86 60.79
CA LEU A 378 29.52 31.36 61.02
C LEU A 378 29.53 32.88 61.24
N THR A 379 28.67 33.61 60.52
CA THR A 379 28.61 35.08 60.63
C THR A 379 27.81 35.55 61.87
N ARG A 380 26.60 35.00 62.10
CA ARG A 380 25.70 35.43 63.13
C ARG A 380 26.07 34.97 64.54
N ARG A 381 26.67 33.78 64.66
CA ARG A 381 27.04 33.14 65.89
C ARG A 381 28.55 33.15 66.21
N ARG A 382 29.29 34.02 65.56
CA ARG A 382 30.75 34.06 65.62
C ARG A 382 31.31 34.07 67.02
N GLY A 383 30.65 34.72 67.98
CA GLY A 383 31.06 34.81 69.40
C GLY A 383 30.57 33.69 70.31
N GLU A 384 29.67 32.83 69.80
CA GLU A 384 29.08 31.72 70.55
C GLU A 384 29.70 30.35 70.17
N LEU A 385 30.40 30.26 69.04
CA LEU A 385 31.02 29.02 68.51
C LEU A 385 32.41 28.78 69.14
N SER A 386 32.64 27.54 69.56
CA SER A 386 34.01 27.10 69.89
C SER A 386 34.88 27.06 68.66
N GLU A 387 36.18 27.07 68.80
CA GLU A 387 37.16 26.97 67.71
C GLU A 387 36.98 25.67 66.94
N GLU A 388 36.69 24.57 67.61
CA GLU A 388 36.40 23.28 67.05
C GLU A 388 35.10 23.28 66.17
N GLN A 389 34.02 23.84 66.67
CA GLN A 389 32.77 24.01 65.94
C GLN A 389 32.92 24.93 64.72
N ARG A 390 33.72 25.98 64.84
CA ARG A 390 34.03 26.85 63.70
C ARG A 390 34.76 26.10 62.59
N LEU A 391 35.79 25.36 62.98
CA LEU A 391 36.59 24.55 62.03
C LEU A 391 35.75 23.47 61.36
N GLU A 392 34.86 22.81 62.09
CA GLU A 392 33.90 21.85 61.53
C GLU A 392 32.96 22.49 60.48
N LEU A 393 32.43 23.67 60.76
CA LEU A 393 31.56 24.41 59.84
C LEU A 393 32.35 24.89 58.59
N GLU A 394 33.57 25.39 58.77
CA GLU A 394 34.44 25.80 57.65
C GLU A 394 34.76 24.60 56.75
N ASN A 395 35.13 23.45 57.31
CA ASN A 395 35.36 22.21 56.56
C ASN A 395 34.08 21.69 55.86
N ALA A 396 32.94 21.81 56.51
CA ALA A 396 31.68 21.44 55.93
C ALA A 396 31.30 22.35 54.73
N MET A 397 31.59 23.65 54.82
CA MET A 397 31.38 24.62 53.74
C MET A 397 32.29 24.32 52.55
N ASP A 398 33.61 24.09 52.79
CA ASP A 398 34.55 23.71 51.74
C ASP A 398 34.12 22.44 51.04
N THR A 399 33.62 21.45 51.79
CA THR A 399 33.08 20.20 51.22
C THR A 399 31.89 20.48 50.27
N GLN A 400 30.97 21.40 50.67
CA GLN A 400 29.84 21.77 49.81
C GLN A 400 30.28 22.54 48.57
N MET A 401 31.29 23.41 48.66
CA MET A 401 31.83 24.16 47.52
C MET A 401 32.54 23.26 46.50
N VAL A 402 33.36 22.29 46.96
CA VAL A 402 34.00 21.28 46.11
C VAL A 402 32.94 20.43 45.38
N ARG A 403 31.87 20.04 46.10
CA ARG A 403 30.75 19.28 45.53
C ARG A 403 30.02 20.09 44.46
N LEU A 404 29.77 21.38 44.71
CA LEU A 404 29.11 22.29 43.77
C LEU A 404 29.93 22.45 42.48
N ALA A 405 31.25 22.67 42.62
CA ALA A 405 32.15 22.78 41.49
C ALA A 405 32.14 21.51 40.63
N ALA A 406 32.22 20.34 41.26
CA ALA A 406 32.16 19.06 40.56
C ALA A 406 30.81 18.85 39.82
N LEU A 407 29.71 19.31 40.40
CA LEU A 407 28.39 19.24 39.76
C LEU A 407 28.31 20.15 38.53
N VAL A 408 28.82 21.37 38.62
CA VAL A 408 28.87 22.31 37.49
C VAL A 408 29.72 21.75 36.37
N ASP A 409 30.87 21.19 36.69
CA ASP A 409 31.76 20.53 35.71
C ASP A 409 31.05 19.36 34.99
N GLN A 410 30.30 18.52 35.73
CA GLN A 410 29.51 17.42 35.16
C GLN A 410 28.41 17.91 34.21
N LEU A 411 27.73 19.01 34.54
CA LEU A 411 26.71 19.63 33.70
C LEU A 411 27.30 20.23 32.43
N LEU A 412 28.49 20.85 32.53
CA LEU A 412 29.21 21.37 31.36
C LEU A 412 29.70 20.25 30.45
N ASP A 413 30.25 19.18 31.02
CA ASP A 413 30.68 17.99 30.27
C ASP A 413 29.49 17.42 29.50
N LEU A 414 28.31 17.26 30.15
CA LEU A 414 27.12 16.75 29.52
C LEU A 414 26.62 17.66 28.39
N SER A 415 26.61 18.98 28.61
CA SER A 415 26.22 19.96 27.59
C SER A 415 27.12 19.91 26.34
N ARG A 416 28.43 19.70 26.53
CA ARG A 416 29.39 19.54 25.41
C ARG A 416 29.18 18.23 24.65
N LEU A 417 28.91 17.14 25.37
CA LEU A 417 28.64 15.83 24.80
C LEU A 417 27.33 15.79 24.00
N ASP A 418 26.28 16.50 24.46
CA ASP A 418 25.00 16.59 23.74
C ASP A 418 25.10 17.40 22.44
N ALA A 419 26.05 18.30 22.34
CA ALA A 419 26.28 19.10 21.12
C ALA A 419 27.18 18.40 20.09
N ASP A 420 27.55 17.12 20.28
CA ASP A 420 28.60 16.43 19.49
C ASP A 420 29.90 17.28 19.38
N ALA A 421 30.11 18.17 20.35
CA ALA A 421 31.15 19.19 20.28
C ALA A 421 32.47 18.73 20.95
N VAL A 422 32.53 17.46 21.37
CA VAL A 422 33.77 16.93 21.99
C VAL A 422 34.69 16.41 20.89
N ALA A 423 35.65 17.27 20.52
CA ALA A 423 36.78 16.82 19.72
C ALA A 423 37.68 15.96 20.63
N ILE A 424 37.90 14.72 20.26
CA ILE A 424 38.82 13.81 20.92
C ILE A 424 40.20 14.04 20.31
N GLU A 425 41.18 14.42 21.15
CA GLU A 425 42.56 14.64 20.77
C GLU A 425 43.45 13.51 21.37
N PRO A 426 43.62 12.37 20.68
CA PRO A 426 44.34 11.23 21.23
C PRO A 426 45.83 11.50 21.38
N GLU A 427 46.33 11.26 22.58
CA GLU A 427 47.78 11.28 22.88
C GLU A 427 48.20 9.92 23.43
N ARG A 428 49.52 9.60 23.30
CA ARG A 428 50.10 8.41 23.95
C ARG A 428 50.59 8.77 25.34
N PHE A 429 50.19 7.98 26.31
CA PHE A 429 50.61 8.15 27.70
C PHE A 429 50.76 6.81 28.43
N HIS A 430 51.61 6.78 29.50
CA HIS A 430 51.72 5.63 30.38
C HIS A 430 50.53 5.50 31.30
N VAL A 431 49.76 4.44 31.12
CA VAL A 431 48.46 4.24 31.80
C VAL A 431 48.63 4.12 33.31
N ARG A 432 49.61 3.35 33.78
CA ARG A 432 49.80 3.10 35.22
C ARG A 432 50.04 4.39 36.00
N ALA A 433 51.03 5.19 35.59
CA ALA A 433 51.37 6.43 36.28
C ALA A 433 50.18 7.40 36.37
N ARG A 434 49.41 7.49 35.27
CA ARG A 434 48.22 8.35 35.22
C ARG A 434 47.09 7.85 36.14
N VAL A 435 46.82 6.53 36.14
CA VAL A 435 45.81 5.92 37.01
C VAL A 435 46.21 6.03 38.49
N GLU A 436 47.48 5.81 38.85
CA GLU A 436 47.97 6.00 40.22
C GLU A 436 47.78 7.44 40.72
N GLN A 437 48.02 8.45 39.87
CA GLN A 437 47.76 9.85 40.17
C GLN A 437 46.27 10.14 40.41
N LEU A 438 45.38 9.62 39.54
CA LEU A 438 43.93 9.77 39.64
C LEU A 438 43.41 9.09 40.91
N VAL A 439 43.86 7.88 41.21
CA VAL A 439 43.51 7.14 42.41
C VAL A 439 43.96 7.89 43.66
N ALA A 440 45.23 8.40 43.72
CA ALA A 440 45.72 9.18 44.85
C ALA A 440 44.85 10.43 45.11
N THR A 441 44.44 11.11 44.06
CA THR A 441 43.54 12.26 44.15
C THR A 441 42.13 11.88 44.65
N ALA A 442 41.59 10.77 44.13
CA ALA A 442 40.24 10.31 44.49
C ALA A 442 40.15 9.77 45.94
N VAL A 443 41.21 9.13 46.42
CA VAL A 443 41.25 8.53 47.77
C VAL A 443 41.47 9.60 48.87
N GLY A 444 41.97 10.80 48.58
CA GLY A 444 42.06 11.92 49.52
C GLY A 444 42.78 11.61 50.86
N GLY A 445 43.79 10.70 50.86
CA GLY A 445 44.52 10.32 52.05
C GLY A 445 43.89 9.21 52.91
N ILE A 446 42.81 8.57 52.50
CA ILE A 446 42.26 7.36 53.13
C ILE A 446 43.18 6.19 52.79
N ALA A 447 43.97 5.75 53.76
CA ALA A 447 44.91 4.65 53.56
C ALA A 447 44.21 3.32 53.23
N GLY A 448 44.52 2.78 52.06
CA GLY A 448 44.34 1.39 51.77
C GLY A 448 42.98 0.96 51.26
N GLY A 449 42.90 0.57 49.99
CA GLY A 449 41.68 -0.04 49.44
C GLY A 449 41.63 -0.14 47.94
N VAL A 450 42.51 0.59 47.20
CA VAL A 450 42.58 0.53 45.75
C VAL A 450 43.91 -0.01 45.33
N GLU A 451 43.91 -1.10 44.59
CA GLU A 451 45.09 -1.76 44.01
C GLU A 451 45.16 -1.45 42.52
N VAL A 452 46.30 -0.95 42.06
CA VAL A 452 46.56 -0.67 40.63
C VAL A 452 47.45 -1.80 40.06
N ALA A 453 46.82 -2.75 39.40
CA ALA A 453 47.41 -3.94 38.82
C ALA A 453 47.68 -3.75 37.30
N ILE A 454 48.38 -2.68 36.94
CA ILE A 454 48.70 -2.31 35.55
C ILE A 454 50.17 -2.49 35.28
N ASP A 455 50.54 -3.02 34.11
CA ASP A 455 51.94 -3.11 33.68
C ASP A 455 52.55 -1.70 33.57
N PRO A 456 53.73 -1.45 34.18
CA PRO A 456 54.38 -0.14 34.11
C PRO A 456 54.70 0.35 32.69
N GLY A 457 54.91 -0.57 31.75
CA GLY A 457 55.20 -0.26 30.35
C GLY A 457 53.97 -0.09 29.48
N LEU A 458 52.75 -0.27 30.02
CA LEU A 458 51.52 -0.18 29.24
C LEU A 458 51.25 1.26 28.84
N GLU A 459 51.14 1.50 27.53
CA GLU A 459 50.68 2.78 26.95
C GLU A 459 49.29 2.65 26.38
N ALA A 460 48.52 3.74 26.40
CA ALA A 460 47.26 3.87 25.69
C ALA A 460 47.32 5.11 24.78
N ALA A 461 46.56 5.03 23.66
CA ALA A 461 46.32 6.16 22.77
C ALA A 461 44.85 6.62 22.99
N ALA A 462 44.65 7.67 23.77
CA ALA A 462 43.36 8.23 24.10
C ALA A 462 43.48 9.72 24.42
N ASP A 463 42.39 10.45 24.39
CA ASP A 463 42.34 11.83 24.91
C ASP A 463 42.57 11.79 26.42
N PRO A 464 43.64 12.44 26.93
CA PRO A 464 43.97 12.36 28.34
C PRO A 464 42.89 12.92 29.29
N VAL A 465 42.21 13.98 28.88
CA VAL A 465 41.16 14.62 29.71
C VAL A 465 39.94 13.71 29.78
N ALA A 466 39.52 13.18 28.66
CA ALA A 466 38.40 12.23 28.59
C ALA A 466 38.68 10.92 29.33
N PHE A 467 39.91 10.40 29.21
CA PHE A 467 40.36 9.22 29.94
C PHE A 467 40.32 9.48 31.47
N ASP A 468 40.84 10.62 31.94
CA ASP A 468 40.77 11.01 33.34
C ASP A 468 39.36 11.08 33.87
N ARG A 469 38.43 11.67 33.08
CA ARG A 469 37.00 11.74 33.44
C ARG A 469 36.39 10.35 33.57
N ILE A 470 36.67 9.43 32.64
CA ILE A 470 36.17 8.05 32.71
C ILE A 470 36.72 7.35 33.97
N VAL A 471 38.02 7.31 34.15
CA VAL A 471 38.65 6.61 35.25
C VAL A 471 38.23 7.18 36.61
N THR A 472 38.20 8.50 36.75
CA THR A 472 37.73 9.17 37.99
C THR A 472 36.30 8.80 38.32
N ASN A 473 35.41 8.77 37.32
CA ASN A 473 34.02 8.35 37.53
C ASN A 473 33.91 6.88 37.96
N LEU A 474 34.69 5.97 37.37
CA LEU A 474 34.69 4.55 37.74
C LEU A 474 35.25 4.31 39.13
N VAL A 475 36.40 4.91 39.45
CA VAL A 475 37.06 4.78 40.76
C VAL A 475 36.22 5.39 41.87
N THR A 476 35.65 6.59 41.68
CA THR A 476 34.79 7.22 42.67
C THR A 476 33.47 6.43 42.88
N ASN A 477 32.94 5.81 41.88
CA ASN A 477 31.80 4.88 42.01
C ASN A 477 32.17 3.67 42.85
N ALA A 478 33.32 3.03 42.56
CA ALA A 478 33.80 1.88 43.33
C ALA A 478 34.05 2.23 44.82
N LEU A 479 34.63 3.39 45.10
CA LEU A 479 34.82 3.89 46.46
C LEU A 479 33.54 4.20 47.19
N ARG A 480 32.52 4.67 46.49
CA ARG A 480 31.22 5.11 47.06
C ARG A 480 30.25 3.96 47.29
N TYR A 481 30.12 3.06 46.35
CA TYR A 481 29.12 1.98 46.31
C TYR A 481 29.70 0.59 46.52
N GLY A 482 30.99 0.44 46.22
CA GLY A 482 31.73 -0.83 46.34
C GLY A 482 32.30 -1.05 47.76
N ARG A 483 33.14 -2.07 47.88
CA ARG A 483 33.95 -2.40 49.08
C ARG A 483 35.36 -2.83 48.65
N PRO A 484 36.35 -2.55 49.49
CA PRO A 484 37.73 -3.04 49.27
C PRO A 484 37.79 -4.58 49.24
N PRO A 485 38.77 -5.17 48.53
CA PRO A 485 39.72 -4.47 47.67
C PRO A 485 39.07 -3.99 46.37
N ILE A 486 39.40 -2.77 45.95
CA ILE A 486 39.06 -2.25 44.64
C ILE A 486 40.30 -2.44 43.73
N VAL A 487 40.15 -3.13 42.63
CA VAL A 487 41.24 -3.44 41.70
C VAL A 487 41.05 -2.68 40.39
N VAL A 488 42.08 -1.94 40.00
CA VAL A 488 42.13 -1.30 38.67
C VAL A 488 43.17 -2.04 37.85
N ASP A 489 42.73 -2.74 36.83
CA ASP A 489 43.64 -3.43 35.90
C ASP A 489 43.47 -2.88 34.46
N ALA A 490 44.54 -2.95 33.67
CA ALA A 490 44.48 -2.60 32.26
C ALA A 490 45.32 -3.55 31.41
N ARG A 491 44.84 -3.85 30.23
CA ARG A 491 45.48 -4.71 29.25
C ARG A 491 45.29 -4.19 27.84
N GLN A 492 46.25 -4.42 26.97
CA GLN A 492 46.16 -4.12 25.57
C GLN A 492 46.28 -5.40 24.74
N THR A 493 45.44 -5.52 23.75
CA THR A 493 45.51 -6.53 22.68
C THR A 493 45.79 -5.80 21.36
N ASP A 494 46.05 -6.55 20.27
CA ASP A 494 46.31 -5.97 18.95
C ASP A 494 45.18 -5.06 18.46
N ARG A 495 43.95 -5.25 18.95
CA ARG A 495 42.77 -4.53 18.48
C ARG A 495 42.15 -3.57 19.51
N HIS A 496 42.29 -3.85 20.80
CA HIS A 496 41.60 -3.12 21.85
C HIS A 496 42.49 -2.87 23.06
N PHE A 497 42.40 -1.67 23.61
CA PHE A 497 42.81 -1.35 24.97
C PHE A 497 41.60 -1.58 25.89
N ARG A 498 41.82 -2.25 27.03
CA ARG A 498 40.80 -2.51 28.04
C ARG A 498 41.30 -2.11 29.41
N LEU A 499 40.49 -1.27 30.11
CA LEU A 499 40.73 -0.95 31.52
C LEU A 499 39.50 -1.40 32.31
N SER A 500 39.72 -2.08 33.43
CA SER A 500 38.63 -2.47 34.32
C SER A 500 38.79 -1.95 35.74
N VAL A 501 37.71 -1.58 36.37
CA VAL A 501 37.60 -1.24 37.79
C VAL A 501 36.65 -2.22 38.42
N GLU A 502 37.17 -3.03 39.35
CA GLU A 502 36.39 -4.07 40.06
C GLU A 502 36.37 -3.79 41.55
N ASP A 503 35.15 -3.89 42.14
CA ASP A 503 34.92 -3.82 43.59
C ASP A 503 34.33 -5.12 44.15
N ARG A 504 34.32 -5.24 45.49
CA ARG A 504 33.73 -6.36 46.24
C ARG A 504 32.48 -6.00 47.00
N GLY A 505 31.73 -5.01 46.53
CA GLY A 505 30.46 -4.55 47.09
C GLY A 505 29.31 -5.49 46.87
N VAL A 506 28.11 -4.96 46.94
CA VAL A 506 26.86 -5.72 46.74
C VAL A 506 26.57 -5.96 45.24
N GLY A 507 27.29 -5.26 44.35
CA GLY A 507 27.00 -5.25 42.92
C GLY A 507 25.81 -4.36 42.56
N VAL A 508 25.37 -4.44 41.30
CA VAL A 508 24.21 -3.69 40.77
C VAL A 508 22.99 -4.60 40.76
N PRO A 509 21.81 -4.16 41.28
CA PRO A 509 20.57 -4.92 41.18
C PRO A 509 20.24 -5.25 39.72
N THR A 510 19.83 -6.49 39.43
CA THR A 510 19.59 -6.97 38.06
C THR A 510 18.52 -6.13 37.33
N GLU A 511 17.52 -5.67 38.05
CA GLU A 511 16.45 -4.79 37.54
C GLU A 511 16.95 -3.40 37.14
N PHE A 512 18.07 -2.96 37.72
CA PHE A 512 18.66 -1.63 37.45
C PHE A 512 19.74 -1.66 36.34
N VAL A 513 20.20 -2.83 35.94
CA VAL A 513 21.26 -2.96 34.93
C VAL A 513 20.89 -2.30 33.57
N PRO A 514 19.63 -2.40 33.08
CA PRO A 514 19.25 -1.72 31.83
C PRO A 514 19.41 -0.20 31.89
N ASP A 515 19.15 0.39 33.05
CA ASP A 515 19.14 1.85 33.26
C ASP A 515 20.45 2.38 33.84
N LEU A 516 21.46 1.51 34.04
CA LEU A 516 22.69 1.80 34.76
C LEU A 516 23.50 2.99 34.18
N PHE A 517 23.44 3.13 32.87
CA PHE A 517 24.15 4.17 32.14
C PHE A 517 23.24 5.32 31.70
N GLU A 518 21.95 5.28 32.08
CA GLU A 518 21.03 6.35 31.78
C GLU A 518 21.28 7.56 32.71
N ARG A 519 21.01 8.76 32.19
CA ARG A 519 21.25 10.02 32.89
C ARG A 519 20.32 10.15 34.10
N PHE A 520 20.85 10.60 35.24
CA PHE A 520 20.11 10.86 36.48
C PHE A 520 19.45 9.61 37.09
N THR A 521 19.73 8.45 36.62
CA THR A 521 19.20 7.22 37.19
C THR A 521 19.98 6.80 38.43
N ARG A 522 19.26 6.32 39.46
CA ARG A 522 19.83 5.80 40.69
C ARG A 522 18.94 4.69 41.20
N SER A 523 19.53 3.57 41.64
CA SER A 523 18.77 2.52 42.30
C SER A 523 18.13 3.02 43.60
N SER A 524 17.01 2.41 44.04
CA SER A 524 16.33 2.75 45.29
C SER A 524 17.28 2.71 46.49
N ASP A 525 18.09 1.67 46.57
CA ASP A 525 19.07 1.46 47.63
C ASP A 525 20.21 2.47 47.63
N ALA A 526 20.60 2.98 46.46
CA ALA A 526 21.62 4.00 46.29
C ALA A 526 21.13 5.39 46.69
N ARG A 527 19.82 5.64 46.59
CA ARG A 527 19.22 6.91 47.04
C ARG A 527 19.29 7.11 48.55
N GLU A 528 19.18 6.03 49.31
CA GLU A 528 19.22 6.08 50.77
C GLU A 528 20.64 6.10 51.34
N ARG A 529 21.63 5.53 50.65
CA ARG A 529 22.97 5.29 51.20
C ARG A 529 24.04 6.30 50.78
N ALA A 530 23.88 7.00 49.67
CA ALA A 530 24.90 7.87 49.15
C ALA A 530 24.33 9.05 48.35
N THR A 531 24.97 10.22 48.49
CA THR A 531 24.66 11.42 47.70
C THR A 531 25.38 11.38 46.36
N GLY A 532 24.66 11.34 45.23
CA GLY A 532 25.26 11.37 43.90
C GLY A 532 24.27 11.85 42.86
N THR A 533 24.77 12.41 41.75
CA THR A 533 23.98 13.04 40.69
C THR A 533 23.37 12.06 39.70
N GLY A 534 23.85 10.81 39.66
CA GLY A 534 23.47 9.85 38.62
C GLY A 534 24.01 10.20 37.22
N LEU A 535 24.97 11.12 37.12
CA LEU A 535 25.57 11.54 35.83
C LEU A 535 26.89 10.85 35.52
N GLY A 536 27.64 10.38 36.50
CA GLY A 536 29.02 9.93 36.34
C GLY A 536 29.19 8.78 35.33
N LEU A 537 28.34 7.74 35.39
CA LEU A 537 28.39 6.61 34.45
C LEU A 537 27.91 7.00 33.05
N ALA A 538 26.90 7.85 32.94
CA ALA A 538 26.44 8.37 31.67
C ALA A 538 27.53 9.19 30.95
N ILE A 539 28.21 10.07 31.69
CA ILE A 539 29.35 10.86 31.19
C ILE A 539 30.48 9.94 30.77
N ALA A 540 30.85 8.96 31.61
CA ALA A 540 31.91 8.01 31.28
C ALA A 540 31.59 7.22 30.01
N ARG A 541 30.35 6.76 29.83
CA ARG A 541 29.90 6.07 28.62
C ARG A 541 29.96 6.99 27.39
N SER A 542 29.53 8.24 27.51
CA SER A 542 29.58 9.21 26.42
C SER A 542 31.00 9.50 25.95
N TYR A 543 31.95 9.66 26.89
CA TYR A 543 33.38 9.79 26.55
C TYR A 543 33.99 8.53 25.93
N ALA A 544 33.55 7.33 26.38
CA ALA A 544 33.95 6.07 25.74
C ALA A 544 33.46 6.00 24.29
N HIS A 545 32.20 6.36 24.04
CA HIS A 545 31.64 6.41 22.69
C HIS A 545 32.34 7.46 21.80
N ALA A 546 32.65 8.64 22.34
CA ALA A 546 33.42 9.65 21.60
C ALA A 546 34.80 9.10 21.12
N HIS A 547 35.42 8.17 21.88
CA HIS A 547 36.59 7.41 21.47
C HIS A 547 36.29 6.23 20.54
N ARG A 548 35.07 6.06 20.04
CA ARG A 548 34.58 4.86 19.30
C ARG A 548 34.77 3.56 20.08
N GLY A 549 34.74 3.67 21.42
CA GLY A 549 34.83 2.58 22.37
C GLY A 549 33.52 2.32 23.08
N GLU A 550 33.58 1.50 24.10
CA GLU A 550 32.41 1.06 24.89
C GLU A 550 32.70 1.03 26.38
N LEU A 551 31.68 1.33 27.20
CA LEU A 551 31.74 1.12 28.66
C LEU A 551 30.75 0.03 29.02
N LEU A 552 31.26 -1.07 29.58
CA LEU A 552 30.52 -2.29 29.90
C LEU A 552 30.41 -2.50 31.41
N TYR A 553 29.38 -3.19 31.84
CA TYR A 553 29.21 -3.67 33.22
C TYR A 553 29.12 -5.19 33.24
N GLU A 554 29.80 -5.81 34.21
CA GLU A 554 29.71 -7.23 34.51
C GLU A 554 29.61 -7.42 36.03
N PRO A 555 28.83 -8.38 36.53
CA PRO A 555 28.89 -8.74 37.94
C PRO A 555 30.25 -9.39 38.28
N ALA A 556 30.90 -8.90 39.33
CA ALA A 556 32.14 -9.48 39.81
C ALA A 556 31.91 -10.75 40.63
N LEU A 557 32.76 -11.76 40.47
CA LEU A 557 32.66 -13.00 41.23
C LEU A 557 33.62 -12.99 42.44
N PRO A 558 33.18 -13.51 43.61
CA PRO A 558 31.87 -14.05 43.94
C PRO A 558 30.82 -12.98 44.24
N ARG A 559 31.20 -11.70 44.35
CA ARG A 559 30.31 -10.55 44.65
C ARG A 559 31.01 -9.24 44.26
N GLY A 560 30.26 -8.24 43.79
CA GLY A 560 30.76 -6.92 43.43
C GLY A 560 30.33 -6.46 42.05
N ALA A 561 30.90 -5.33 41.61
CA ALA A 561 30.72 -4.78 40.29
C ALA A 561 32.05 -4.67 39.54
N ARG A 562 32.04 -4.97 38.26
CA ARG A 562 33.15 -4.73 37.36
C ARG A 562 32.70 -3.84 36.22
N PHE A 563 33.32 -2.68 36.07
CA PHE A 563 33.15 -1.78 34.94
C PHE A 563 34.36 -1.86 34.01
N GLN A 564 34.12 -2.03 32.72
CA GLN A 564 35.14 -2.18 31.73
C GLN A 564 35.05 -1.11 30.65
N LEU A 565 36.10 -0.31 30.51
CA LEU A 565 36.31 0.58 29.37
C LEU A 565 37.04 -0.20 28.29
N VAL A 566 36.46 -0.21 27.09
CA VAL A 566 37.05 -0.84 25.90
C VAL A 566 37.27 0.25 24.85
N LEU A 567 38.51 0.51 24.47
CA LEU A 567 38.86 1.48 23.41
C LEU A 567 39.58 0.76 22.26
N PRO A 568 39.48 1.27 21.01
CA PRO A 568 40.30 0.77 19.90
C PRO A 568 41.80 0.97 20.22
N ALA A 569 42.66 -0.03 19.92
CA ALA A 569 44.09 0.04 20.18
C ALA A 569 44.81 1.08 19.30
N VAL A 570 44.22 1.38 18.15
CA VAL A 570 44.70 2.41 17.21
C VAL A 570 43.52 3.31 16.92
N LEU A 571 43.53 4.52 17.43
CA LEU A 571 42.64 5.58 16.93
C LEU A 571 43.24 6.09 15.62
N GLU A 572 42.66 5.72 14.48
CA GLU A 572 42.95 6.42 13.23
C GLU A 572 42.55 7.88 13.42
N VAL A 573 43.54 8.76 13.42
CA VAL A 573 43.29 10.20 13.31
C VAL A 573 42.62 10.43 11.97
N GLY A 574 41.31 10.48 11.95
CA GLY A 574 40.52 10.79 10.76
C GLY A 574 40.89 12.20 10.32
N LEU A 575 41.68 12.32 9.26
CA LEU A 575 41.73 13.51 8.42
C LEU A 575 40.29 13.85 8.04
N GLN A 576 39.68 14.80 8.72
CA GLN A 576 38.54 15.52 8.18
C GLN A 576 39.01 16.26 6.93
N ALA A 577 38.96 15.56 5.77
CA ALA A 577 38.98 16.22 4.49
C ALA A 577 37.70 17.03 4.40
N GLY A 578 37.80 18.34 4.54
CA GLY A 578 36.75 19.26 4.17
C GLY A 578 36.40 19.08 2.70
N LEU A 579 35.10 19.03 2.43
CA LEU A 579 34.43 19.54 1.20
C LEU A 579 33.01 19.92 1.57
#